data_9dce3dd6dfc9f03854bac1da2dcbdbf5
#
_entry.id   9dce3dd6dfc9f03854bac1da2dcbdbf5
#
_cell.length_a   1.000
_cell.length_b   1.000
_cell.length_c   1.000
_cell.angle_alpha   90.00
_cell.angle_beta   90.00
_cell.angle_gamma   90.00
#
_symmetry.space_group_name_H-M   'P 1'
#
loop_
_entity.id
_entity.type
_entity.pdbx_description
1 polymer ?
#
loop_
_entity_poly.entity_id
_entity_poly.type
_entity_poly.pdbx_seq_one_letter_code
_entity_poly.pdbx_strand_id
1 'polypeptide(L)'
;GNPLVMTSYSSAVTVPNLSTRDALAQMRGIMVAEKMDVMAEDAEGGTLLVEQRQDKAARPIPTTITVSEVASGTRIEMAIKMERGVFSKVEQIQPYMCGLFAKVKGGKEGVAAAKKGAGAANNEATGNQDVFMFSRMIAGEANKNAIAVNARHKGRKYTLTGRIETLMEDGEDYNLIFDIPEISEMTLKPLPFDAQFKVSVSCLFRPNQLTTVLAMREGQKVTLTGTVYKYDNFRKVIWLENCTKAK
;
A
#
# COMPACT_ATOMS: atom_id res chain seq x y z
N GLY A 1 14.14 12.66 -25.64
CA GLY A 1 13.31 11.49 -25.81
C GLY A 1 11.91 11.88 -26.28
N ASN A 2 11.27 11.03 -27.08
CA ASN A 2 9.93 11.29 -27.56
C ASN A 2 8.93 11.19 -26.37
N PRO A 3 8.17 12.23 -26.02
CA PRO A 3 7.29 12.28 -24.86
C PRO A 3 6.10 11.28 -24.94
N LEU A 4 5.95 10.61 -26.05
CA LEU A 4 4.87 9.62 -26.26
C LEU A 4 5.30 8.17 -25.97
N VAL A 5 6.57 7.92 -25.65
CA VAL A 5 7.09 6.57 -25.41
C VAL A 5 7.21 6.34 -23.89
N MET A 6 6.70 5.21 -23.42
CA MET A 6 6.96 4.74 -22.06
C MET A 6 8.45 4.41 -21.93
N THR A 7 9.12 4.94 -20.92
CA THR A 7 10.53 4.67 -20.67
C THR A 7 10.66 3.60 -19.59
N SER A 8 11.46 2.58 -19.85
CA SER A 8 11.79 1.54 -18.88
C SER A 8 13.30 1.58 -18.61
N TYR A 9 13.64 1.48 -17.34
CA TYR A 9 15.04 1.38 -16.88
C TYR A 9 15.21 0.02 -16.23
N SER A 10 16.26 -0.71 -16.59
CA SER A 10 16.60 -1.98 -15.96
C SER A 10 18.07 -2.03 -15.56
N SER A 11 18.33 -2.72 -14.47
CA SER A 11 19.68 -3.02 -13.99
C SER A 11 19.67 -4.37 -13.30
N ALA A 12 20.82 -5.03 -13.27
CA ALA A 12 20.94 -6.34 -12.66
C ALA A 12 22.29 -6.51 -11.93
N VAL A 13 22.27 -7.36 -10.91
CA VAL A 13 23.46 -7.81 -10.18
C VAL A 13 23.43 -9.31 -9.99
N THR A 14 24.59 -9.96 -9.95
CA THR A 14 24.70 -11.37 -9.55
C THR A 14 25.38 -11.45 -8.19
N VAL A 15 24.74 -12.14 -7.26
CA VAL A 15 25.23 -12.30 -5.89
C VAL A 15 25.60 -13.77 -5.67
N PRO A 16 26.88 -14.08 -5.38
CA PRO A 16 27.30 -15.46 -5.15
C PRO A 16 26.80 -15.99 -3.80
N ASN A 17 26.64 -17.31 -3.71
CA ASN A 17 26.25 -18.00 -2.48
C ASN A 17 24.95 -17.45 -1.83
N LEU A 18 23.98 -17.12 -2.63
CA LEU A 18 22.67 -16.68 -2.22
C LEU A 18 21.60 -17.49 -2.97
N SER A 19 20.58 -17.99 -2.27
CA SER A 19 19.44 -18.63 -2.94
C SER A 19 18.48 -17.58 -3.53
N THR A 20 17.71 -17.96 -4.54
CA THR A 20 16.68 -17.10 -5.14
C THR A 20 15.66 -16.66 -4.09
N ARG A 21 15.25 -17.56 -3.21
CA ARG A 21 14.32 -17.27 -2.11
C ARG A 21 14.90 -16.23 -1.14
N ASP A 22 16.16 -16.37 -0.75
CA ASP A 22 16.79 -15.42 0.17
C ASP A 22 17.06 -14.08 -0.51
N ALA A 23 17.37 -14.07 -1.79
CA ALA A 23 17.52 -12.85 -2.58
C ALA A 23 16.19 -12.08 -2.65
N LEU A 24 15.08 -12.77 -2.94
CA LEU A 24 13.76 -12.16 -2.99
C LEU A 24 13.36 -11.58 -1.63
N ALA A 25 13.56 -12.34 -0.55
CA ALA A 25 13.26 -11.89 0.81
C ALA A 25 14.10 -10.67 1.23
N GLN A 26 15.39 -10.62 0.87
CA GLN A 26 16.22 -9.44 1.10
C GLN A 26 15.71 -8.24 0.31
N MET A 27 15.43 -8.40 -0.98
CA MET A 27 14.90 -7.31 -1.81
C MET A 27 13.58 -6.78 -1.26
N ARG A 28 12.69 -7.66 -0.79
CA ARG A 28 11.47 -7.24 -0.07
C ARG A 28 11.80 -6.34 1.12
N GLY A 29 12.70 -6.76 2.00
CA GLY A 29 13.11 -5.97 3.17
C GLY A 29 13.73 -4.62 2.79
N ILE A 30 14.58 -4.60 1.77
CA ILE A 30 15.20 -3.39 1.23
C ILE A 30 14.14 -2.42 0.70
N MET A 31 13.18 -2.90 -0.12
CA MET A 31 12.14 -2.06 -0.69
C MET A 31 11.21 -1.47 0.38
N VAL A 32 10.86 -2.26 1.39
CA VAL A 32 10.06 -1.78 2.52
C VAL A 32 10.81 -0.70 3.31
N ALA A 33 12.12 -0.87 3.54
CA ALA A 33 12.95 0.14 4.20
C ALA A 33 13.06 1.44 3.38
N GLU A 34 12.99 1.36 2.07
CA GLU A 34 12.90 2.51 1.15
C GLU A 34 11.48 3.07 1.01
N LYS A 35 10.56 2.64 1.88
CA LYS A 35 9.16 3.09 1.91
C LYS A 35 8.38 2.75 0.64
N MET A 36 8.77 1.70 -0.05
CA MET A 36 8.01 1.16 -1.16
C MET A 36 6.97 0.17 -0.68
N ASP A 37 5.85 0.12 -1.38
CA ASP A 37 4.76 -0.78 -1.09
C ASP A 37 4.92 -2.08 -1.86
N VAL A 38 4.85 -3.21 -1.16
CA VAL A 38 4.81 -4.52 -1.80
C VAL A 38 3.41 -4.76 -2.34
N MET A 39 3.30 -4.85 -3.66
CA MET A 39 2.03 -5.02 -4.37
C MET A 39 1.70 -6.49 -4.60
N ALA A 40 2.70 -7.27 -4.98
CA ALA A 40 2.59 -8.69 -5.21
C ALA A 40 3.95 -9.37 -5.04
N GLU A 41 3.94 -10.61 -4.62
CA GLU A 41 5.11 -11.47 -4.51
C GLU A 41 4.76 -12.87 -5.01
N ASP A 42 5.56 -13.36 -5.93
CA ASP A 42 5.57 -14.74 -6.37
C ASP A 42 6.91 -15.35 -5.95
N ALA A 43 6.89 -16.01 -4.79
CA ALA A 43 8.10 -16.59 -4.21
C ALA A 43 8.62 -17.79 -5.02
N GLU A 44 7.76 -18.52 -5.73
CA GLU A 44 8.13 -19.66 -6.58
C GLU A 44 8.68 -19.16 -7.93
N GLY A 45 8.00 -18.21 -8.55
CA GLY A 45 8.46 -17.57 -9.79
C GLY A 45 9.55 -16.53 -9.60
N GLY A 46 9.97 -16.25 -8.35
CA GLY A 46 11.05 -15.33 -8.05
C GLY A 46 10.77 -13.89 -8.44
N THR A 47 9.52 -13.44 -8.31
CA THR A 47 9.11 -12.08 -8.73
C THR A 47 8.51 -11.28 -7.57
N LEU A 48 8.93 -10.04 -7.45
CA LEU A 48 8.40 -9.06 -6.50
C LEU A 48 8.01 -7.79 -7.26
N LEU A 49 6.75 -7.39 -7.12
CA LEU A 49 6.25 -6.12 -7.63
C LEU A 49 6.12 -5.15 -6.46
N VAL A 50 6.79 -4.03 -6.54
CA VAL A 50 6.72 -2.94 -5.57
C VAL A 50 6.34 -1.64 -6.25
N GLU A 51 5.83 -0.70 -5.47
CA GLU A 51 5.41 0.60 -5.96
C GLU A 51 5.84 1.69 -4.99
N GLN A 52 6.29 2.82 -5.51
CA GLN A 52 6.63 3.95 -4.66
C GLN A 52 5.37 4.44 -3.93
N ARG A 53 5.49 4.65 -2.61
CA ARG A 53 4.38 5.17 -1.80
C ARG A 53 3.92 6.50 -2.36
N GLN A 54 2.61 6.64 -2.55
CA GLN A 54 2.03 7.89 -3.04
C GLN A 54 2.11 8.97 -1.94
N ASP A 55 2.97 9.93 -2.12
CA ASP A 55 2.81 11.24 -1.52
C ASP A 55 1.79 12.03 -2.35
N LYS A 56 1.13 13.00 -1.72
CA LYS A 56 -0.06 13.74 -2.21
C LYS A 56 -0.01 14.27 -3.67
N ALA A 57 1.13 14.20 -4.34
CA ALA A 57 1.33 14.75 -5.69
C ALA A 57 2.05 13.81 -6.68
N ALA A 58 2.61 12.69 -6.26
CA ALA A 58 3.38 11.83 -7.15
C ALA A 58 2.54 10.65 -7.67
N ARG A 59 2.68 10.36 -8.97
CA ARG A 59 2.13 9.13 -9.55
C ARG A 59 2.95 7.93 -9.07
N PRO A 60 2.30 6.78 -8.78
CA PRO A 60 3.02 5.59 -8.37
C PRO A 60 3.95 5.12 -9.48
N ILE A 61 5.16 4.75 -9.10
CA ILE A 61 6.16 4.21 -10.01
C ILE A 61 6.30 2.72 -9.73
N PRO A 62 5.76 1.85 -10.60
CA PRO A 62 5.89 0.41 -10.43
C PRO A 62 7.33 -0.03 -10.72
N THR A 63 7.84 -0.88 -9.84
CA THR A 63 9.16 -1.50 -9.94
C THR A 63 9.02 -3.00 -9.82
N THR A 64 9.47 -3.72 -10.83
CA THR A 64 9.49 -5.19 -10.83
C THR A 64 10.90 -5.65 -10.48
N ILE A 65 11.00 -6.60 -9.56
CA ILE A 65 12.24 -7.27 -9.20
C ILE A 65 12.07 -8.74 -9.56
N THR A 66 13.01 -9.27 -10.32
CA THR A 66 13.04 -10.68 -10.70
C THR A 66 14.34 -11.30 -10.21
N VAL A 67 14.25 -12.47 -9.60
CA VAL A 67 15.40 -13.25 -9.16
C VAL A 67 15.44 -14.57 -9.89
N SER A 68 16.63 -14.97 -10.35
CA SER A 68 16.85 -16.22 -11.07
C SER A 68 18.19 -16.82 -10.70
N GLU A 69 18.28 -18.14 -10.75
CA GLU A 69 19.53 -18.85 -10.55
C GLU A 69 20.38 -18.77 -11.81
N VAL A 70 21.66 -18.52 -11.64
CA VAL A 70 22.67 -18.52 -12.70
C VAL A 70 23.92 -19.27 -12.22
N ALA A 71 24.78 -19.67 -13.13
CA ALA A 71 25.98 -20.49 -12.82
C ALA A 71 26.91 -19.84 -11.75
N SER A 72 26.92 -18.50 -11.64
CA SER A 72 27.76 -17.75 -10.70
C SER A 72 27.02 -17.32 -9.40
N GLY A 73 25.78 -17.75 -9.19
CA GLY A 73 24.97 -17.41 -8.02
C GLY A 73 23.54 -17.03 -8.37
N THR A 74 22.99 -16.06 -7.69
CA THR A 74 21.64 -15.56 -7.96
C THR A 74 21.69 -14.19 -8.65
N ARG A 75 21.07 -14.11 -9.83
CA ARG A 75 20.86 -12.87 -10.56
C ARG A 75 19.62 -12.18 -10.03
N ILE A 76 19.75 -10.92 -9.66
CA ILE A 76 18.67 -10.04 -9.25
C ILE A 76 18.57 -8.95 -10.32
N GLU A 77 17.42 -8.83 -10.93
CA GLU A 77 17.12 -7.81 -11.91
C GLU A 77 16.01 -6.90 -11.42
N MET A 78 16.19 -5.60 -11.59
CA MET A 78 15.19 -4.58 -11.25
C MET A 78 14.81 -3.82 -12.51
N ALA A 79 13.52 -3.69 -12.75
CA ALA A 79 12.96 -2.92 -13.85
C ALA A 79 11.98 -1.86 -13.31
N ILE A 80 12.27 -0.60 -13.62
CA ILE A 80 11.42 0.56 -13.26
C ILE A 80 10.72 1.02 -14.53
N LYS A 81 9.39 1.09 -14.49
CA LYS A 81 8.57 1.52 -15.62
C LYS A 81 7.97 2.89 -15.34
N MET A 82 8.34 3.86 -16.16
CA MET A 82 7.82 5.22 -16.07
C MET A 82 6.57 5.38 -16.93
N GLU A 83 5.53 6.02 -16.39
CA GLU A 83 4.36 6.40 -17.16
C GLU A 83 4.69 7.48 -18.20
N ARG A 84 3.83 7.62 -19.21
CA ARG A 84 3.93 8.69 -20.21
C ARG A 84 3.92 10.07 -19.53
N GLY A 85 4.87 10.92 -19.89
CA GLY A 85 5.00 12.27 -19.36
C GLY A 85 5.76 12.37 -18.02
N VAL A 86 6.19 11.24 -17.46
CA VAL A 86 7.12 11.22 -16.32
C VAL A 86 8.53 11.04 -16.87
N PHE A 87 9.39 12.02 -16.61
CA PHE A 87 10.78 11.99 -17.06
C PHE A 87 11.70 11.90 -15.85
N SER A 88 12.65 10.98 -15.93
CA SER A 88 13.79 10.96 -15.03
C SER A 88 15.06 10.77 -15.85
N LYS A 89 16.15 11.33 -15.40
CA LYS A 89 17.43 11.17 -16.07
C LYS A 89 18.06 9.83 -15.67
N VAL A 90 18.68 9.14 -16.63
CA VAL A 90 19.38 7.87 -16.38
C VAL A 90 20.43 8.04 -15.28
N GLU A 91 21.09 9.20 -15.24
CA GLU A 91 22.11 9.57 -14.27
C GLU A 91 21.58 9.60 -12.82
N GLN A 92 20.28 9.69 -12.64
CA GLN A 92 19.63 9.66 -11.31
C GLN A 92 19.15 8.25 -10.95
N ILE A 93 18.58 7.52 -11.92
CA ILE A 93 17.98 6.20 -11.68
C ILE A 93 19.05 5.12 -11.49
N GLN A 94 20.11 5.13 -12.31
CA GLN A 94 21.13 4.10 -12.23
C GLN A 94 21.86 4.07 -10.88
N PRO A 95 22.35 5.19 -10.32
CA PRO A 95 22.95 5.19 -8.99
C PRO A 95 21.97 4.73 -7.89
N TYR A 96 20.70 5.09 -8.01
CA TYR A 96 19.68 4.63 -7.08
C TYR A 96 19.53 3.11 -7.10
N MET A 97 19.37 2.50 -8.28
CA MET A 97 19.27 1.04 -8.42
C MET A 97 20.53 0.34 -7.91
N CYS A 98 21.71 0.85 -8.25
CA CYS A 98 22.99 0.30 -7.77
C CYS A 98 23.10 0.40 -6.23
N GLY A 99 22.64 1.50 -5.63
CA GLY A 99 22.58 1.68 -4.18
C GLY A 99 21.69 0.66 -3.48
N LEU A 100 20.59 0.26 -4.11
CA LEU A 100 19.72 -0.80 -3.60
C LEU A 100 20.40 -2.16 -3.67
N PHE A 101 21.02 -2.50 -4.79
CA PHE A 101 21.75 -3.75 -4.96
C PHE A 101 22.95 -3.88 -4.02
N ALA A 102 23.63 -2.79 -3.71
CA ALA A 102 24.74 -2.78 -2.75
C ALA A 102 24.35 -3.21 -1.33
N LYS A 103 23.06 -3.14 -1.00
CA LYS A 103 22.51 -3.59 0.30
C LYS A 103 22.31 -5.11 0.35
N VAL A 104 22.29 -5.79 -0.78
CA VAL A 104 22.12 -7.26 -0.85
C VAL A 104 23.39 -7.95 -0.40
N LYS A 105 23.26 -8.94 0.47
CA LYS A 105 24.35 -9.72 1.05
C LYS A 105 24.31 -11.15 0.53
N GLY A 106 25.49 -11.74 0.30
CA GLY A 106 25.64 -13.15 -0.03
C GLY A 106 25.96 -14.01 1.22
N GLY A 107 26.01 -15.32 1.04
CA GLY A 107 26.43 -16.28 2.05
C GLY A 107 25.60 -16.23 3.35
N LYS A 108 26.27 -16.45 4.50
CA LYS A 108 25.60 -16.49 5.82
C LYS A 108 24.95 -15.16 6.21
N GLU A 109 25.55 -14.05 5.86
CA GLU A 109 24.97 -12.71 6.09
C GLU A 109 23.71 -12.52 5.25
N GLY A 110 23.70 -13.04 4.02
CA GLY A 110 22.53 -13.02 3.15
C GLY A 110 21.34 -13.77 3.73
N VAL A 111 21.57 -14.97 4.28
CA VAL A 111 20.50 -15.74 4.94
C VAL A 111 19.94 -14.99 6.17
N ALA A 112 20.81 -14.35 6.96
CA ALA A 112 20.38 -13.56 8.11
C ALA A 112 19.57 -12.32 7.70
N ALA A 113 19.99 -11.63 6.63
CA ALA A 113 19.27 -10.49 6.06
C ALA A 113 17.92 -10.92 5.46
N ALA A 114 17.86 -12.08 4.80
CA ALA A 114 16.63 -12.63 4.24
C ALA A 114 15.57 -12.92 5.32
N LYS A 115 15.96 -13.48 6.46
CA LYS A 115 15.05 -13.71 7.58
C LYS A 115 14.42 -12.42 8.11
N LYS A 116 15.15 -11.32 8.10
CA LYS A 116 14.62 -10.00 8.49
C LYS A 116 13.69 -9.42 7.40
N GLY A 117 13.99 -9.70 6.13
CA GLY A 117 13.23 -9.18 4.99
C GLY A 117 11.94 -9.93 4.71
N ALA A 118 11.89 -11.25 4.96
CA ALA A 118 10.78 -12.12 4.58
C ALA A 118 9.41 -11.71 5.15
N GLY A 119 9.39 -11.10 6.34
CA GLY A 119 8.17 -10.60 6.98
C GLY A 119 8.00 -9.07 6.88
N ALA A 120 8.88 -8.39 6.16
CA ALA A 120 8.82 -6.95 6.08
C ALA A 120 7.54 -6.49 5.40
N ALA A 121 6.81 -5.61 6.06
CA ALA A 121 5.57 -5.01 5.56
C ALA A 121 5.56 -3.52 5.93
N ASN A 122 4.86 -2.75 5.12
CA ASN A 122 4.67 -1.32 5.40
C ASN A 122 3.56 -1.13 6.46
N ASN A 123 3.89 -1.37 7.72
CA ASN A 123 2.95 -1.27 8.85
C ASN A 123 3.03 0.09 9.56
N GLU A 124 3.77 1.06 9.02
CA GLU A 124 3.78 2.40 9.60
C GLU A 124 2.38 3.00 9.55
N ALA A 125 1.89 3.47 10.69
CA ALA A 125 0.67 4.23 10.74
C ALA A 125 0.85 5.48 9.86
N THR A 126 0.00 5.63 8.85
CA THR A 126 -0.07 6.90 8.13
C THR A 126 -0.49 7.98 9.12
N GLY A 127 0.07 9.17 9.01
CA GLY A 127 -0.35 10.31 9.83
C GLY A 127 -1.88 10.49 9.80
N ASN A 128 -2.40 11.26 10.76
CA ASN A 128 -3.83 11.52 10.85
C ASN A 128 -4.37 12.08 9.52
N GLN A 129 -5.33 11.40 8.93
CA GLN A 129 -5.97 11.76 7.66
C GLN A 129 -7.46 12.03 7.89
N ASP A 130 -8.00 12.95 7.14
CA ASP A 130 -9.44 13.14 7.04
C ASP A 130 -10.08 11.93 6.33
N VAL A 131 -11.14 11.37 6.90
CA VAL A 131 -11.79 10.15 6.37
C VAL A 131 -12.38 10.37 4.98
N PHE A 132 -12.86 11.57 4.66
CA PHE A 132 -13.37 11.89 3.35
C PHE A 132 -12.25 11.84 2.29
N MET A 133 -11.08 12.42 2.60
CA MET A 133 -9.92 12.37 1.70
C MET A 133 -9.42 10.94 1.52
N PHE A 134 -9.39 10.14 2.59
CA PHE A 134 -9.06 8.73 2.52
C PHE A 134 -10.03 7.95 1.64
N SER A 135 -11.34 8.11 1.85
CA SER A 135 -12.39 7.50 1.02
C SER A 135 -12.23 7.82 -0.45
N ARG A 136 -11.98 9.08 -0.80
CA ARG A 136 -11.78 9.51 -2.19
C ARG A 136 -10.52 8.92 -2.81
N MET A 137 -9.45 8.83 -2.05
CA MET A 137 -8.20 8.19 -2.49
C MET A 137 -8.47 6.73 -2.86
N ILE A 138 -9.12 5.96 -1.95
CA ILE A 138 -9.48 4.56 -2.20
C ILE A 138 -10.42 4.41 -3.40
N ALA A 139 -11.43 5.28 -3.52
CA ALA A 139 -12.35 5.27 -4.67
C ALA A 139 -11.61 5.53 -5.99
N GLY A 140 -10.71 6.51 -6.02
CA GLY A 140 -9.89 6.82 -7.20
C GLY A 140 -8.96 5.68 -7.62
N GLU A 141 -8.40 4.96 -6.65
CA GLU A 141 -7.60 3.76 -6.90
C GLU A 141 -8.47 2.58 -7.39
N ALA A 142 -9.62 2.35 -6.74
CA ALA A 142 -10.54 1.29 -7.10
C ALA A 142 -11.10 1.44 -8.52
N ASN A 143 -11.37 2.66 -8.96
CA ASN A 143 -11.80 2.96 -10.33
C ASN A 143 -10.74 2.60 -11.38
N LYS A 144 -9.46 2.68 -11.01
CA LYS A 144 -8.35 2.28 -11.89
C LYS A 144 -8.13 0.77 -11.84
N ASN A 145 -8.06 0.21 -10.65
CA ASN A 145 -7.84 -1.22 -10.41
C ASN A 145 -8.25 -1.62 -9.00
N ALA A 146 -9.45 -2.17 -8.84
CA ALA A 146 -9.98 -2.56 -7.54
C ALA A 146 -9.14 -3.65 -6.82
N ILE A 147 -8.47 -4.53 -7.57
CA ILE A 147 -7.59 -5.56 -7.00
C ILE A 147 -6.36 -4.92 -6.35
N ALA A 148 -5.82 -3.88 -6.97
CA ALA A 148 -4.65 -3.17 -6.45
C ALA A 148 -4.91 -2.48 -5.10
N VAL A 149 -6.16 -2.10 -4.79
CA VAL A 149 -6.51 -1.52 -3.49
C VAL A 149 -6.16 -2.47 -2.35
N ASN A 150 -6.56 -3.74 -2.44
CA ASN A 150 -6.20 -4.72 -1.41
C ASN A 150 -4.68 -4.96 -1.35
N ALA A 151 -4.01 -5.05 -2.49
CA ALA A 151 -2.56 -5.23 -2.53
C ALA A 151 -1.81 -4.07 -1.86
N ARG A 152 -2.30 -2.83 -2.02
CA ARG A 152 -1.66 -1.63 -1.44
C ARG A 152 -1.97 -1.41 0.03
N HIS A 153 -3.20 -1.68 0.44
CA HIS A 153 -3.73 -1.18 1.72
C HIS A 153 -3.93 -2.26 2.78
N LYS A 154 -4.14 -3.53 2.40
CA LYS A 154 -4.35 -4.62 3.35
C LYS A 154 -3.17 -4.76 4.32
N GLY A 155 -3.47 -4.85 5.61
CA GLY A 155 -2.47 -4.93 6.68
C GLY A 155 -1.86 -3.58 7.09
N ARG A 156 -2.18 -2.48 6.38
CA ARG A 156 -1.67 -1.14 6.72
C ARG A 156 -2.53 -0.51 7.81
N LYS A 157 -1.86 0.24 8.68
CA LYS A 157 -2.49 0.98 9.77
C LYS A 157 -2.75 2.42 9.34
N TYR A 158 -3.99 2.88 9.53
CA TYR A 158 -4.42 4.24 9.25
C TYR A 158 -5.01 4.89 10.50
N THR A 159 -4.72 6.18 10.67
CA THR A 159 -5.39 7.03 11.66
C THR A 159 -6.29 7.98 10.90
N LEU A 160 -7.59 7.84 11.12
CA LEU A 160 -8.63 8.56 10.37
C LEU A 160 -9.45 9.43 11.31
N THR A 161 -9.70 10.67 10.88
CA THR A 161 -10.59 11.60 11.60
C THR A 161 -11.83 11.86 10.77
N GLY A 162 -13.00 11.68 11.35
CA GLY A 162 -14.28 11.90 10.69
C GLY A 162 -15.44 11.95 11.66
N ARG A 163 -16.65 12.14 11.13
CA ARG A 163 -17.89 12.00 11.90
C ARG A 163 -18.40 10.57 11.83
N ILE A 164 -19.08 10.13 12.84
CA ILE A 164 -19.76 8.83 12.89
C ILE A 164 -21.09 8.98 12.17
N GLU A 165 -21.34 8.15 11.16
CA GLU A 165 -22.64 8.00 10.53
C GLU A 165 -23.52 7.09 11.37
N THR A 166 -23.01 5.90 11.70
CA THR A 166 -23.74 4.92 12.49
C THR A 166 -22.82 4.00 13.29
N LEU A 167 -23.39 3.40 14.32
CA LEU A 167 -22.80 2.36 15.16
C LEU A 167 -23.75 1.18 15.20
N MET A 168 -23.27 -0.04 14.92
CA MET A 168 -24.09 -1.23 14.91
C MET A 168 -23.31 -2.44 15.43
N GLU A 169 -24.05 -3.45 15.88
CA GLU A 169 -23.48 -4.77 16.14
C GLU A 169 -23.25 -5.50 14.82
N ASP A 170 -22.13 -6.22 14.71
CA ASP A 170 -21.75 -7.05 13.57
C ASP A 170 -21.23 -8.40 14.10
N GLY A 171 -22.17 -9.32 14.35
CA GLY A 171 -21.89 -10.56 15.05
C GLY A 171 -21.49 -10.34 16.50
N GLU A 172 -20.27 -10.70 16.87
CA GLU A 172 -19.69 -10.43 18.20
C GLU A 172 -18.93 -9.11 18.27
N ASP A 173 -18.62 -8.51 17.12
CA ASP A 173 -17.88 -7.26 17.00
C ASP A 173 -18.84 -6.05 16.91
N TYR A 174 -18.29 -4.83 17.00
CA TYR A 174 -19.03 -3.59 16.79
C TYR A 174 -18.48 -2.88 15.58
N ASN A 175 -19.38 -2.41 14.72
CA ASN A 175 -19.05 -1.74 13.49
C ASN A 175 -19.40 -0.26 13.58
N LEU A 176 -18.42 0.60 13.35
CA LEU A 176 -18.58 2.04 13.19
C LEU A 176 -18.40 2.39 11.72
N ILE A 177 -19.39 3.05 11.14
CA ILE A 177 -19.31 3.58 9.78
C ILE A 177 -19.11 5.10 9.88
N PHE A 178 -18.15 5.60 9.11
CA PHE A 178 -17.90 7.04 9.02
C PHE A 178 -18.86 7.70 8.03
N ASP A 179 -19.37 8.86 8.42
CA ASP A 179 -20.12 9.77 7.57
C ASP A 179 -19.20 10.36 6.48
N ILE A 180 -19.50 10.02 5.24
CA ILE A 180 -18.77 10.49 4.07
C ILE A 180 -19.75 11.22 3.16
N PRO A 181 -19.74 12.56 3.19
CA PRO A 181 -20.71 13.35 2.44
C PRO A 181 -20.64 13.06 0.94
N GLU A 182 -21.80 13.10 0.28
CA GLU A 182 -21.91 13.07 -1.16
C GLU A 182 -21.33 14.34 -1.79
N ILE A 183 -20.70 14.20 -2.97
CA ILE A 183 -20.20 15.39 -3.68
C ILE A 183 -21.34 16.33 -4.05
N SER A 184 -22.52 15.79 -4.34
CA SER A 184 -23.73 16.55 -4.60
C SER A 184 -24.13 17.46 -3.42
N GLU A 185 -23.80 17.06 -2.19
CA GLU A 185 -24.03 17.88 -0.98
C GLU A 185 -23.00 18.99 -0.81
N MET A 186 -21.84 18.86 -1.45
CA MET A 186 -20.71 19.79 -1.38
C MET A 186 -20.61 20.77 -2.54
N THR A 187 -21.30 20.51 -3.67
CA THR A 187 -21.23 21.34 -4.88
C THR A 187 -22.62 21.56 -5.48
N LEU A 188 -22.89 22.79 -5.93
CA LEU A 188 -24.13 23.16 -6.64
C LEU A 188 -24.15 22.68 -8.09
N LYS A 189 -23.11 22.03 -8.59
CA LYS A 189 -23.04 21.51 -9.96
C LYS A 189 -23.04 19.99 -9.95
N PRO A 190 -23.97 19.33 -10.65
CA PRO A 190 -23.90 17.91 -10.88
C PRO A 190 -22.64 17.62 -11.70
N LEU A 191 -21.78 16.75 -11.17
CA LEU A 191 -20.62 16.26 -11.91
C LEU A 191 -21.11 15.27 -12.97
N PRO A 192 -20.61 15.34 -14.21
CA PRO A 192 -20.97 14.38 -15.22
C PRO A 192 -20.40 13.00 -14.87
N PHE A 193 -21.28 12.02 -14.92
CA PHE A 193 -21.03 10.58 -14.89
C PHE A 193 -20.55 9.94 -13.59
N ASP A 194 -21.27 8.91 -13.20
CA ASP A 194 -21.07 7.66 -12.44
C ASP A 194 -19.69 7.29 -11.89
N ALA A 195 -18.77 8.20 -11.82
CA ALA A 195 -17.54 7.96 -11.14
C ALA A 195 -17.87 7.78 -9.67
N GLN A 196 -17.61 6.61 -9.17
CA GLN A 196 -17.68 6.28 -7.78
C GLN A 196 -16.71 7.17 -7.03
N PHE A 197 -17.21 8.27 -6.47
CA PHE A 197 -16.38 9.29 -5.83
C PHE A 197 -16.09 8.98 -4.36
N LYS A 198 -16.83 8.03 -3.77
CA LYS A 198 -16.65 7.63 -2.39
C LYS A 198 -16.64 6.12 -2.20
N VAL A 199 -15.93 5.70 -1.17
CA VAL A 199 -15.93 4.36 -0.61
C VAL A 199 -16.32 4.51 0.84
N SER A 200 -17.27 3.72 1.31
CA SER A 200 -17.61 3.70 2.73
C SER A 200 -16.41 3.22 3.54
N VAL A 201 -16.19 3.83 4.69
CA VAL A 201 -15.10 3.47 5.60
C VAL A 201 -15.68 2.93 6.87
N SER A 202 -15.37 1.68 7.16
CA SER A 202 -15.91 0.93 8.28
C SER A 202 -14.79 0.51 9.24
N CYS A 203 -15.05 0.63 10.53
CA CYS A 203 -14.08 0.40 11.59
C CYS A 203 -14.63 -0.62 12.58
N LEU A 204 -14.01 -1.81 12.65
CA LEU A 204 -14.44 -2.91 13.53
C LEU A 204 -13.73 -2.82 14.88
N PHE A 205 -14.52 -2.86 15.95
CA PHE A 205 -14.08 -2.93 17.34
C PHE A 205 -14.35 -4.33 17.89
N ARG A 206 -13.45 -4.83 18.71
CA ARG A 206 -13.59 -6.13 19.36
C ARG A 206 -14.61 -6.09 20.51
N PRO A 207 -15.18 -7.23 20.92
CA PRO A 207 -16.18 -7.30 21.99
C PRO A 207 -15.72 -6.66 23.31
N ASN A 208 -14.45 -6.76 23.64
CA ASN A 208 -13.88 -6.16 24.87
C ASN A 208 -13.80 -4.63 24.84
N GLN A 209 -14.16 -3.99 23.73
CA GLN A 209 -14.16 -2.54 23.55
C GLN A 209 -15.57 -1.92 23.68
N LEU A 210 -16.57 -2.68 24.12
CA LEU A 210 -17.97 -2.24 24.27
C LEU A 210 -18.08 -0.90 24.99
N THR A 211 -17.38 -0.70 26.10
CA THR A 211 -17.41 0.56 26.84
C THR A 211 -16.96 1.75 26.00
N THR A 212 -15.95 1.54 25.15
CA THR A 212 -15.44 2.58 24.24
C THR A 212 -16.50 2.90 23.17
N VAL A 213 -17.15 1.88 22.63
CA VAL A 213 -18.19 2.03 21.60
C VAL A 213 -19.41 2.73 22.16
N LEU A 214 -19.89 2.32 23.34
CA LEU A 214 -21.04 2.94 24.01
C LEU A 214 -20.82 4.41 24.41
N ALA A 215 -19.55 4.82 24.55
CA ALA A 215 -19.20 6.22 24.81
C ALA A 215 -19.19 7.09 23.53
N MET A 216 -19.39 6.51 22.35
CA MET A 216 -19.46 7.21 21.07
C MET A 216 -20.93 7.44 20.68
N ARG A 217 -21.16 8.44 19.84
CA ARG A 217 -22.51 8.81 19.36
C ARG A 217 -22.46 9.15 17.87
N GLU A 218 -23.54 8.88 17.17
CA GLU A 218 -23.75 9.35 15.80
C GLU A 218 -23.58 10.86 15.70
N GLY A 219 -23.01 11.33 14.59
CA GLY A 219 -22.65 12.74 14.38
C GLY A 219 -21.40 13.22 15.14
N GLN A 220 -20.90 12.44 16.11
CA GLN A 220 -19.68 12.79 16.85
C GLN A 220 -18.45 12.72 15.94
N LYS A 221 -17.58 13.74 16.04
CA LYS A 221 -16.26 13.70 15.40
C LYS A 221 -15.30 12.87 16.25
N VAL A 222 -14.68 11.88 15.64
CA VAL A 222 -13.72 10.96 16.29
C VAL A 222 -12.46 10.82 15.46
N THR A 223 -11.38 10.45 16.14
CA THR A 223 -10.15 10.02 15.50
C THR A 223 -9.89 8.57 15.90
N LEU A 224 -9.87 7.68 14.93
CA LEU A 224 -9.68 6.24 15.11
C LEU A 224 -8.45 5.76 14.38
N THR A 225 -7.76 4.81 14.98
CA THR A 225 -6.65 4.08 14.34
C THR A 225 -7.09 2.64 14.14
N GLY A 226 -6.96 2.13 12.92
CA GLY A 226 -7.29 0.76 12.58
C GLY A 226 -6.38 0.21 11.48
N THR A 227 -6.38 -1.10 11.29
CA THR A 227 -5.61 -1.79 10.25
C THR A 227 -6.54 -2.20 9.14
N VAL A 228 -6.22 -1.91 7.88
CA VAL A 228 -7.06 -2.33 6.75
C VAL A 228 -7.09 -3.85 6.67
N TYR A 229 -8.29 -4.40 6.83
CA TYR A 229 -8.57 -5.82 6.69
C TYR A 229 -8.81 -6.20 5.23
N LYS A 230 -9.72 -5.47 4.57
CA LYS A 230 -10.06 -5.68 3.16
C LYS A 230 -10.76 -4.47 2.55
N TYR A 231 -10.68 -4.36 1.23
CA TYR A 231 -11.60 -3.59 0.42
C TYR A 231 -12.58 -4.53 -0.27
N ASP A 232 -13.87 -4.29 -0.07
CA ASP A 232 -14.97 -5.00 -0.74
C ASP A 232 -15.44 -4.20 -1.94
N ASN A 233 -15.05 -4.64 -3.14
CA ASN A 233 -15.39 -3.93 -4.38
C ASN A 233 -16.89 -4.00 -4.72
N PHE A 234 -17.62 -5.01 -4.24
CA PHE A 234 -19.05 -5.12 -4.50
C PHE A 234 -19.85 -4.15 -3.63
N ARG A 235 -19.54 -4.12 -2.33
CA ARG A 235 -20.19 -3.21 -1.36
C ARG A 235 -19.61 -1.81 -1.35
N LYS A 236 -18.44 -1.63 -2.00
CA LYS A 236 -17.71 -0.36 -2.01
C LYS A 236 -17.35 0.13 -0.60
N VAL A 237 -16.86 -0.79 0.21
CA VAL A 237 -16.47 -0.55 1.60
C VAL A 237 -15.03 -0.95 1.81
N ILE A 238 -14.25 -0.08 2.45
CA ILE A 238 -12.96 -0.45 3.02
C ILE A 238 -13.14 -0.70 4.52
N TRP A 239 -12.74 -1.90 4.93
CA TRP A 239 -12.86 -2.38 6.30
C TRP A 239 -11.54 -2.23 7.04
N LEU A 240 -11.57 -1.56 8.17
CA LEU A 240 -10.48 -1.53 9.14
C LEU A 240 -10.86 -2.41 10.33
N GLU A 241 -9.90 -3.17 10.82
CA GLU A 241 -10.02 -4.00 12.02
C GLU A 241 -9.13 -3.49 13.16
N ASN A 242 -9.35 -4.03 14.36
CA ASN A 242 -8.60 -3.66 15.56
C ASN A 242 -8.62 -2.14 15.80
N CYS A 243 -9.77 -1.53 15.56
CA CYS A 243 -9.94 -0.10 15.71
C CYS A 243 -9.82 0.33 17.15
N THR A 244 -9.12 1.44 17.37
CA THR A 244 -8.96 2.06 18.68
C THR A 244 -9.09 3.57 18.55
N LYS A 245 -9.58 4.23 19.61
CA LYS A 245 -9.59 5.68 19.66
C LYS A 245 -8.16 6.19 19.75
N ALA A 246 -7.75 7.06 18.82
CA ALA A 246 -6.47 7.72 18.91
C ALA A 246 -6.42 8.62 20.15
N LYS A 247 -5.25 8.65 20.78
CA LYS A 247 -4.99 9.49 21.96
C LYS A 247 -4.81 10.96 21.56
#